data_cb88ecd633145452e00a524e6d74fb97
#
_entry.id   cb88ecd633145452e00a524e6d74fb97
#
_cell.length_a   1.000
_cell.length_b   1.000
_cell.length_c   1.000
_cell.angle_alpha   90.00
_cell.angle_beta   90.00
_cell.angle_gamma   90.00
#
_symmetry.space_group_name_H-M   'P 1'
#
loop_
_entity.id
_entity.type
_entity.pdbx_description
1 polymer ?
#
loop_
_entity_poly.entity_id
_entity_poly.type
_entity_poly.pdbx_seq_one_letter_code
_entity_poly.pdbx_strand_id
1 'polypeptide(L)'
;MSRLIDALRSGDWVTRPRIRLWALAVLAASLGGLLYLVATANGLNDFKGRPLGTDFSDIYAGGTYALEGQAALAFDPETQHAREQTIFGADTPFYGWHYPPFLMFVAAPLAMLPYLPALAVWQIATLLMYLGMLALVLRSASRGQGVDPPQQKLWLLLALASPAAFVNISHGHNGFLTAALIGTALALLDRRPIVAGVLIGLLSYKPQFGVMIPLVLIATWRWRVFVSAALTVLALALATTFAFGFEVWRAFFEAMPFTQKVVLEQGGTGWHKIQSVFAWVRMWGGGVQLAYAIQGAVMVTLAAALVWLWRSRAAYSLKAAALIVASILATPYSLDYDFVALAPAIAFLAAHGLARGFAPWEKTALALLWLMPLVARGLAEQTLIPLGVPSMLLVFVLIIKRAAQESGARAAASSTPQPIV
;
A
#
# COMPACT_ATOMS: atom_id res chain seq x y z
N MET A 1 10.07 31.58 -14.68
CA MET A 1 9.75 30.16 -14.95
C MET A 1 10.98 29.24 -14.90
N SER A 2 12.13 29.63 -15.46
CA SER A 2 13.37 28.84 -15.42
C SER A 2 13.87 28.52 -14.01
N ARG A 3 13.96 29.51 -13.11
CA ARG A 3 14.43 29.31 -11.71
C ARG A 3 13.57 28.31 -10.90
N LEU A 4 12.26 28.29 -11.11
CA LEU A 4 11.38 27.32 -10.44
C LEU A 4 11.61 25.91 -10.95
N ILE A 5 11.72 25.75 -12.27
CA ILE A 5 12.02 24.45 -12.89
C ILE A 5 13.39 23.93 -12.42
N ASP A 6 14.39 24.79 -12.35
CA ASP A 6 15.73 24.43 -11.88
C ASP A 6 15.71 24.00 -10.39
N ALA A 7 14.98 24.71 -9.54
CA ALA A 7 14.81 24.37 -8.14
C ALA A 7 14.07 23.01 -7.95
N LEU A 8 13.03 22.77 -8.73
CA LEU A 8 12.32 21.49 -8.72
C LEU A 8 13.20 20.35 -9.26
N ARG A 9 13.98 20.60 -10.29
CA ARG A 9 14.89 19.63 -10.89
C ARG A 9 16.03 19.25 -9.95
N SER A 10 16.69 20.22 -9.30
CA SER A 10 17.77 19.97 -8.35
C SER A 10 17.26 19.40 -7.01
N GLY A 11 16.01 19.76 -6.64
CA GLY A 11 15.43 19.42 -5.35
C GLY A 11 16.10 20.15 -4.18
N ASP A 12 16.79 21.28 -4.40
CA ASP A 12 17.48 22.04 -3.34
C ASP A 12 16.51 22.72 -2.36
N TRP A 13 15.24 22.84 -2.77
CA TRP A 13 14.17 23.28 -1.88
C TRP A 13 13.81 22.24 -0.80
N VAL A 14 14.14 20.95 -0.99
CA VAL A 14 13.90 19.85 -0.04
C VAL A 14 15.06 19.80 0.96
N THR A 15 15.01 20.67 1.97
CA THR A 15 16.01 20.77 3.02
C THR A 15 15.52 20.13 4.33
N ARG A 16 16.43 19.66 5.21
CA ARG A 16 16.06 19.09 6.51
C ARG A 16 15.17 20.01 7.37
N PRO A 17 15.42 21.33 7.48
CA PRO A 17 14.53 22.22 8.23
C PRO A 17 13.11 22.30 7.63
N ARG A 18 13.00 22.39 6.29
CA ARG A 18 11.69 22.42 5.60
C ARG A 18 10.94 21.11 5.75
N ILE A 19 11.63 19.97 5.60
CA ILE A 19 11.03 18.65 5.82
C ILE A 19 10.46 18.56 7.24
N ARG A 20 11.21 18.98 8.27
CA ARG A 20 10.74 19.01 9.68
C ARG A 20 9.53 19.91 9.86
N LEU A 21 9.59 21.12 9.31
CA LEU A 21 8.48 22.10 9.42
C LEU A 21 7.21 21.52 8.81
N TRP A 22 7.28 21.04 7.57
CA TRP A 22 6.12 20.49 6.89
C TRP A 22 5.60 19.22 7.55
N ALA A 23 6.49 18.33 7.97
CA ALA A 23 6.09 17.11 8.68
C ALA A 23 5.41 17.44 10.02
N LEU A 24 5.92 18.40 10.81
CA LEU A 24 5.28 18.83 12.04
C LEU A 24 3.92 19.49 11.78
N ALA A 25 3.81 20.32 10.76
CA ALA A 25 2.54 20.96 10.39
C ALA A 25 1.48 19.91 9.98
N VAL A 26 1.86 18.93 9.12
CA VAL A 26 0.95 17.84 8.71
C VAL A 26 0.59 16.96 9.91
N LEU A 27 1.55 16.63 10.78
CA LEU A 27 1.28 15.84 11.99
C LEU A 27 0.32 16.57 12.93
N ALA A 28 0.54 17.87 13.17
CA ALA A 28 -0.35 18.66 14.01
C ALA A 28 -1.77 18.74 13.42
N ALA A 29 -1.90 18.96 12.11
CA ALA A 29 -3.20 18.95 11.42
C ALA A 29 -3.88 17.59 11.50
N SER A 30 -3.11 16.49 11.30
CA SER A 30 -3.61 15.12 11.39
C SER A 30 -4.10 14.76 12.79
N LEU A 31 -3.31 15.11 13.82
CA LEU A 31 -3.70 14.90 15.23
C LEU A 31 -4.92 15.73 15.59
N GLY A 32 -4.98 16.99 15.13
CA GLY A 32 -6.15 17.85 15.31
C GLY A 32 -7.41 17.25 14.67
N GLY A 33 -7.27 16.71 13.45
CA GLY A 33 -8.36 16.03 12.74
C GLY A 33 -8.83 14.75 13.47
N LEU A 34 -7.91 13.92 13.95
CA LEU A 34 -8.26 12.71 14.73
C LEU A 34 -8.91 13.06 16.06
N LEU A 35 -8.38 14.05 16.78
CA LEU A 35 -8.97 14.55 18.02
C LEU A 35 -10.39 15.10 17.78
N TYR A 36 -10.58 15.84 16.69
CA TYR A 36 -11.90 16.34 16.33
C TYR A 36 -12.88 15.19 16.05
N LEU A 37 -12.49 14.17 15.29
CA LEU A 37 -13.32 13.00 15.03
C LEU A 37 -13.75 12.30 16.33
N VAL A 38 -12.82 12.13 17.27
CA VAL A 38 -13.11 11.48 18.56
C VAL A 38 -13.94 12.38 19.48
N ALA A 39 -13.62 13.67 19.56
CA ALA A 39 -14.32 14.61 20.45
C ALA A 39 -15.76 14.91 20.02
N THR A 40 -16.04 14.76 18.72
CA THR A 40 -17.40 14.97 18.15
C THR A 40 -18.16 13.67 17.92
N ALA A 41 -17.57 12.52 18.33
CA ALA A 41 -18.19 11.22 18.18
C ALA A 41 -19.43 11.08 19.06
N ASN A 42 -20.44 10.39 18.54
CA ASN A 42 -21.62 9.99 19.28
C ASN A 42 -21.69 8.46 19.33
N GLY A 43 -21.41 7.88 20.49
CA GLY A 43 -21.28 6.43 20.64
C GLY A 43 -20.14 5.87 19.79
N LEU A 44 -20.46 5.01 18.83
CA LEU A 44 -19.49 4.38 17.93
C LEU A 44 -19.26 5.18 16.63
N ASN A 45 -20.02 6.27 16.41
CA ASN A 45 -20.07 6.97 15.14
C ASN A 45 -19.42 8.37 15.21
N ASP A 46 -18.87 8.83 14.09
CA ASP A 46 -18.38 10.19 13.91
C ASP A 46 -19.55 11.19 13.81
N PHE A 47 -19.25 12.49 13.74
CA PHE A 47 -20.24 13.57 13.62
C PHE A 47 -21.11 13.50 12.36
N LYS A 48 -20.78 12.65 11.40
CA LYS A 48 -21.56 12.37 10.18
C LYS A 48 -22.38 11.08 10.28
N GLY A 49 -22.44 10.45 11.45
CA GLY A 49 -23.15 9.19 11.65
C GLY A 49 -22.45 7.96 11.06
N ARG A 50 -21.16 8.04 10.72
CA ARG A 50 -20.39 6.91 10.18
C ARG A 50 -19.56 6.28 11.30
N PRO A 51 -19.36 4.94 11.29
CA PRO A 51 -18.52 4.27 12.27
C PRO A 51 -17.13 4.91 12.37
N LEU A 52 -16.62 5.12 13.59
CA LEU A 52 -15.23 5.48 13.81
C LEU A 52 -14.34 4.37 13.24
N GLY A 53 -13.41 4.71 12.34
CA GLY A 53 -12.65 3.69 11.60
C GLY A 53 -13.53 2.96 10.59
N THR A 54 -14.16 3.71 9.69
CA THR A 54 -15.15 3.28 8.69
C THR A 54 -14.91 1.89 8.08
N ASP A 55 -13.70 1.64 7.56
CA ASP A 55 -13.37 0.35 6.92
C ASP A 55 -13.05 -0.76 7.95
N PHE A 56 -12.84 -0.41 9.22
CA PHE A 56 -12.73 -1.42 10.28
C PHE A 56 -14.09 -1.97 10.68
N SER A 57 -15.19 -1.24 10.43
CA SER A 57 -16.52 -1.69 10.77
C SER A 57 -16.94 -2.96 10.06
N ASP A 58 -16.55 -3.11 8.78
CA ASP A 58 -16.80 -4.32 8.00
C ASP A 58 -16.00 -5.52 8.53
N ILE A 59 -14.71 -5.29 8.90
CA ILE A 59 -13.86 -6.31 9.50
C ILE A 59 -14.45 -6.78 10.83
N TYR A 60 -14.91 -5.85 11.66
CA TYR A 60 -15.52 -6.17 12.95
C TYR A 60 -16.84 -6.93 12.79
N ALA A 61 -17.74 -6.46 11.91
CA ALA A 61 -19.01 -7.09 11.62
C ALA A 61 -18.82 -8.52 11.06
N GLY A 62 -17.92 -8.69 10.09
CA GLY A 62 -17.55 -10.01 9.56
C GLY A 62 -16.95 -10.94 10.62
N GLY A 63 -16.15 -10.38 11.54
CA GLY A 63 -15.60 -11.11 12.68
C GLY A 63 -16.67 -11.65 13.64
N THR A 64 -17.78 -10.91 13.86
CA THR A 64 -18.91 -11.41 14.68
C THR A 64 -19.57 -12.63 14.06
N TYR A 65 -19.76 -12.66 12.73
CA TYR A 65 -20.26 -13.85 12.04
C TYR A 65 -19.32 -15.06 12.18
N ALA A 66 -18.02 -14.82 12.11
CA ALA A 66 -17.05 -15.89 12.29
C ALA A 66 -17.10 -16.51 13.70
N LEU A 67 -17.33 -15.70 14.76
CA LEU A 67 -17.52 -16.17 16.14
C LEU A 67 -18.81 -16.94 16.32
N GLU A 68 -19.85 -16.60 15.59
CA GLU A 68 -21.16 -17.27 15.60
C GLU A 68 -21.16 -18.59 14.77
N GLY A 69 -20.03 -18.95 14.13
CA GLY A 69 -19.95 -20.10 13.23
C GLY A 69 -20.65 -19.87 11.87
N GLN A 70 -20.92 -18.62 11.52
CA GLN A 70 -21.68 -18.22 10.32
C GLN A 70 -20.81 -17.36 9.38
N ALA A 71 -19.51 -17.60 9.31
CA ALA A 71 -18.54 -16.77 8.56
C ALA A 71 -18.92 -16.52 7.09
N ALA A 72 -19.65 -17.44 6.44
CA ALA A 72 -20.09 -17.30 5.07
C ALA A 72 -21.09 -16.14 4.87
N LEU A 73 -21.86 -15.76 5.90
CA LEU A 73 -22.85 -14.68 5.84
C LEU A 73 -22.19 -13.29 5.63
N ALA A 74 -20.93 -13.12 6.02
CA ALA A 74 -20.20 -11.88 5.79
C ALA A 74 -20.03 -11.55 4.29
N PHE A 75 -20.15 -12.53 3.40
CA PHE A 75 -20.02 -12.36 1.95
C PHE A 75 -21.34 -12.00 1.25
N ASP A 76 -22.47 -12.14 1.93
CA ASP A 76 -23.75 -11.67 1.41
C ASP A 76 -23.92 -10.18 1.71
N PRO A 77 -24.05 -9.30 0.68
CA PRO A 77 -24.06 -7.85 0.88
C PRO A 77 -25.19 -7.35 1.75
N GLU A 78 -26.40 -7.93 1.63
CA GLU A 78 -27.58 -7.50 2.39
C GLU A 78 -27.43 -7.90 3.85
N THR A 79 -27.02 -9.14 4.09
CA THR A 79 -26.80 -9.68 5.43
C THR A 79 -25.66 -8.97 6.17
N GLN A 80 -24.55 -8.72 5.48
CA GLN A 80 -23.43 -7.97 6.05
C GLN A 80 -23.85 -6.52 6.40
N HIS A 81 -24.58 -5.84 5.50
CA HIS A 81 -25.09 -4.49 5.77
C HIS A 81 -26.05 -4.45 6.95
N ALA A 82 -26.98 -5.42 7.05
CA ALA A 82 -27.88 -5.51 8.18
C ALA A 82 -27.13 -5.69 9.52
N ARG A 83 -26.03 -6.44 9.52
CA ARG A 83 -25.14 -6.57 10.69
C ARG A 83 -24.44 -5.26 11.02
N GLU A 84 -23.89 -4.55 10.02
CA GLU A 84 -23.30 -3.22 10.22
C GLU A 84 -24.31 -2.25 10.83
N GLN A 85 -25.57 -2.23 10.32
CA GLN A 85 -26.65 -1.41 10.85
C GLN A 85 -27.05 -1.80 12.28
N THR A 86 -27.05 -3.08 12.60
CA THR A 86 -27.34 -3.55 13.96
C THR A 86 -26.30 -3.05 14.98
N ILE A 87 -25.02 -2.98 14.57
CA ILE A 87 -23.91 -2.57 15.46
C ILE A 87 -23.80 -1.05 15.56
N PHE A 88 -23.95 -0.33 14.44
CA PHE A 88 -23.60 1.09 14.31
C PHE A 88 -24.82 2.01 14.13
N GLY A 89 -26.01 1.46 13.93
CA GLY A 89 -27.26 2.22 13.73
C GLY A 89 -27.81 2.11 12.31
N ALA A 90 -29.12 2.30 12.17
CA ALA A 90 -29.88 2.06 10.93
C ALA A 90 -29.41 2.88 9.71
N ASP A 91 -28.81 4.06 9.94
CA ASP A 91 -28.33 4.95 8.88
C ASP A 91 -26.88 4.64 8.42
N THR A 92 -26.28 3.54 8.93
CA THR A 92 -24.92 3.14 8.57
C THR A 92 -24.81 2.83 7.09
N PRO A 93 -23.90 3.49 6.33
CA PRO A 93 -23.64 3.15 4.94
C PRO A 93 -23.11 1.72 4.81
N PHE A 94 -23.32 1.12 3.64
CA PHE A 94 -22.73 -0.18 3.32
C PHE A 94 -21.21 -0.06 3.17
N TYR A 95 -20.46 -0.84 3.94
CA TYR A 95 -19.00 -1.01 3.81
C TYR A 95 -18.67 -2.34 3.15
N GLY A 96 -19.25 -3.45 3.62
CA GLY A 96 -19.22 -4.78 3.03
C GLY A 96 -17.88 -5.50 3.16
N TRP A 97 -17.92 -6.81 3.21
CA TRP A 97 -16.73 -7.65 3.31
C TRP A 97 -16.16 -7.99 1.93
N HIS A 98 -14.97 -7.46 1.62
CA HIS A 98 -14.32 -7.63 0.29
C HIS A 98 -13.00 -8.41 0.35
N TYR A 99 -12.72 -9.09 1.46
CA TYR A 99 -11.45 -9.79 1.69
C TYR A 99 -11.60 -11.31 1.52
N PRO A 100 -10.51 -12.01 1.11
CA PRO A 100 -10.48 -13.46 1.16
C PRO A 100 -10.77 -14.00 2.57
N PRO A 101 -11.35 -15.21 2.68
CA PRO A 101 -11.85 -15.75 3.94
C PRO A 101 -10.82 -15.86 5.07
N PHE A 102 -9.54 -16.02 4.75
CA PHE A 102 -8.51 -16.13 5.79
C PHE A 102 -8.27 -14.84 6.60
N LEU A 103 -8.78 -13.69 6.17
CA LEU A 103 -8.78 -12.49 7.02
C LEU A 103 -9.70 -12.66 8.25
N MET A 104 -10.63 -13.63 8.23
CA MET A 104 -11.44 -14.01 9.38
C MET A 104 -10.60 -14.42 10.60
N PHE A 105 -9.39 -14.97 10.41
CA PHE A 105 -8.46 -15.25 11.51
C PHE A 105 -7.98 -13.99 12.24
N VAL A 106 -8.07 -12.83 11.62
CA VAL A 106 -7.79 -11.54 12.23
C VAL A 106 -9.09 -10.92 12.77
N ALA A 107 -10.17 -11.00 12.01
CA ALA A 107 -11.45 -10.39 12.34
C ALA A 107 -12.11 -11.03 13.58
N ALA A 108 -12.14 -12.36 13.66
CA ALA A 108 -12.79 -13.07 14.76
C ALA A 108 -12.17 -12.75 16.14
N PRO A 109 -10.84 -12.81 16.35
CA PRO A 109 -10.25 -12.40 17.62
C PRO A 109 -10.51 -10.93 17.99
N LEU A 110 -10.52 -10.03 17.02
CA LEU A 110 -10.83 -8.62 17.25
C LEU A 110 -12.29 -8.44 17.68
N ALA A 111 -13.22 -9.19 17.08
CA ALA A 111 -14.64 -9.15 17.42
C ALA A 111 -14.96 -9.74 18.81
N MET A 112 -14.03 -10.41 19.50
CA MET A 112 -14.16 -10.79 20.90
C MET A 112 -14.08 -9.60 21.86
N LEU A 113 -13.56 -8.46 21.41
CA LEU A 113 -13.46 -7.23 22.17
C LEU A 113 -14.63 -6.29 21.81
N PRO A 114 -15.02 -5.36 22.70
CA PRO A 114 -15.88 -4.25 22.29
C PRO A 114 -15.25 -3.46 21.14
N TYR A 115 -16.07 -2.85 20.29
CA TYR A 115 -15.62 -2.23 19.03
C TYR A 115 -14.45 -1.25 19.16
N LEU A 116 -14.53 -0.26 20.06
CA LEU A 116 -13.46 0.75 20.22
C LEU A 116 -12.14 0.15 20.72
N PRO A 117 -12.11 -0.71 21.74
CA PRO A 117 -10.92 -1.50 22.09
C PRO A 117 -10.37 -2.33 20.91
N ALA A 118 -11.23 -3.00 20.14
CA ALA A 118 -10.81 -3.77 18.96
C ALA A 118 -10.14 -2.88 17.91
N LEU A 119 -10.74 -1.72 17.59
CA LEU A 119 -10.18 -0.72 16.70
C LEU A 119 -8.82 -0.21 17.20
N ALA A 120 -8.70 0.09 18.49
CA ALA A 120 -7.45 0.54 19.08
C ALA A 120 -6.34 -0.53 19.00
N VAL A 121 -6.66 -1.78 19.34
CA VAL A 121 -5.72 -2.91 19.22
C VAL A 121 -5.26 -3.09 17.76
N TRP A 122 -6.20 -3.07 16.82
CA TRP A 122 -5.91 -3.17 15.40
C TRP A 122 -4.98 -2.07 14.91
N GLN A 123 -5.29 -0.81 15.22
CA GLN A 123 -4.51 0.35 14.80
C GLN A 123 -3.12 0.35 15.41
N ILE A 124 -3.01 0.11 16.72
CA ILE A 124 -1.71 0.12 17.42
C ILE A 124 -0.84 -1.03 16.92
N ALA A 125 -1.37 -2.24 16.82
CA ALA A 125 -0.61 -3.40 16.38
C ALA A 125 -0.06 -3.21 14.95
N THR A 126 -0.92 -2.79 14.02
CA THR A 126 -0.52 -2.59 12.62
C THR A 126 0.41 -1.38 12.43
N LEU A 127 0.23 -0.30 13.21
CA LEU A 127 1.16 0.84 13.23
C LEU A 127 2.55 0.42 13.75
N LEU A 128 2.64 -0.37 14.81
CA LEU A 128 3.92 -0.88 15.32
C LEU A 128 4.62 -1.77 14.29
N MET A 129 3.87 -2.64 13.59
CA MET A 129 4.41 -3.44 12.49
C MET A 129 4.95 -2.55 11.35
N TYR A 130 4.22 -1.51 10.97
CA TYR A 130 4.63 -0.52 9.96
C TYR A 130 5.91 0.22 10.37
N LEU A 131 6.01 0.71 11.60
CA LEU A 131 7.22 1.39 12.10
C LEU A 131 8.42 0.44 12.20
N GLY A 132 8.19 -0.81 12.64
CA GLY A 132 9.21 -1.86 12.67
C GLY A 132 9.74 -2.19 11.27
N MET A 133 8.87 -2.29 10.28
CA MET A 133 9.24 -2.48 8.88
C MET A 133 10.09 -1.34 8.36
N LEU A 134 9.70 -0.06 8.60
CA LEU A 134 10.49 1.09 8.17
C LEU A 134 11.89 1.09 8.80
N ALA A 135 11.99 0.79 10.10
CA ALA A 135 13.28 0.66 10.77
C ALA A 135 14.14 -0.45 10.13
N LEU A 136 13.53 -1.58 9.76
CA LEU A 136 14.22 -2.68 9.09
C LEU A 136 14.70 -2.30 7.68
N VAL A 137 13.85 -1.66 6.87
CA VAL A 137 14.18 -1.19 5.51
C VAL A 137 15.35 -0.22 5.57
N LEU A 138 15.28 0.79 6.44
CA LEU A 138 16.34 1.79 6.59
C LEU A 138 17.66 1.16 7.04
N ARG A 139 17.64 0.24 8.01
CA ARG A 139 18.84 -0.51 8.43
C ARG A 139 19.39 -1.39 7.32
N SER A 140 18.54 -2.01 6.52
CA SER A 140 18.97 -2.87 5.43
C SER A 140 19.62 -2.11 4.28
N ALA A 141 19.11 -0.91 3.99
CA ALA A 141 19.60 -0.05 2.92
C ALA A 141 20.85 0.75 3.30
N SER A 142 21.04 1.03 4.61
CA SER A 142 22.18 1.82 5.15
C SER A 142 23.42 0.98 5.50
N ARG A 143 23.56 -0.25 5.00
CA ARG A 143 24.65 -1.14 5.38
C ARG A 143 26.02 -0.59 5.00
N GLY A 144 26.80 -0.33 6.04
CA GLY A 144 28.15 0.24 5.98
C GLY A 144 28.24 1.72 6.40
N GLN A 145 27.12 2.41 6.47
CA GLN A 145 27.05 3.78 7.01
C GLN A 145 25.95 3.77 8.09
N GLY A 146 26.32 3.96 9.35
CA GLY A 146 25.37 4.07 10.44
C GLY A 146 24.34 5.18 10.17
N VAL A 147 23.06 4.93 10.48
CA VAL A 147 22.02 5.99 10.45
C VAL A 147 22.16 6.78 11.74
N ASP A 148 22.60 8.03 11.66
CA ASP A 148 22.77 8.91 12.82
C ASP A 148 21.44 9.09 13.59
N PRO A 149 21.47 9.19 14.94
CA PRO A 149 20.29 9.38 15.77
C PRO A 149 19.35 10.54 15.35
N PRO A 150 19.86 11.72 14.94
CA PRO A 150 19.03 12.78 14.38
C PRO A 150 18.27 12.39 13.12
N GLN A 151 18.86 11.51 12.31
CA GLN A 151 18.24 11.00 11.09
C GLN A 151 17.15 9.99 11.42
N GLN A 152 17.32 9.15 12.45
CA GLN A 152 16.29 8.21 12.90
C GLN A 152 15.03 8.95 13.38
N LYS A 153 15.20 10.04 14.16
CA LYS A 153 14.07 10.88 14.62
C LYS A 153 13.32 11.52 13.44
N LEU A 154 14.03 11.94 12.40
CA LEU A 154 13.40 12.49 11.20
C LEU A 154 12.59 11.43 10.43
N TRP A 155 13.12 10.22 10.33
CA TRP A 155 12.39 9.11 9.70
C TRP A 155 11.11 8.75 10.45
N LEU A 156 11.19 8.69 11.79
CA LEU A 156 10.02 8.44 12.63
C LEU A 156 8.96 9.55 12.45
N LEU A 157 9.41 10.81 12.45
CA LEU A 157 8.53 11.95 12.21
C LEU A 157 7.85 11.85 10.85
N LEU A 158 8.59 11.55 9.77
CA LEU A 158 8.04 11.40 8.42
C LEU A 158 7.06 10.23 8.31
N ALA A 159 7.32 9.13 9.03
CA ALA A 159 6.43 7.98 9.06
C ALA A 159 5.09 8.29 9.72
N LEU A 160 5.13 8.96 10.89
CA LEU A 160 3.93 9.32 11.66
C LEU A 160 3.18 10.51 11.06
N ALA A 161 3.90 11.47 10.47
CA ALA A 161 3.33 12.63 9.82
C ALA A 161 2.82 12.36 8.39
N SER A 162 3.02 11.15 7.87
CA SER A 162 2.58 10.83 6.51
C SER A 162 1.07 11.06 6.35
N PRO A 163 0.62 11.85 5.36
CA PRO A 163 -0.81 12.00 5.09
C PRO A 163 -1.51 10.66 4.84
N ALA A 164 -0.82 9.70 4.20
CA ALA A 164 -1.36 8.36 4.00
C ALA A 164 -1.59 7.62 5.34
N ALA A 165 -0.72 7.82 6.35
CA ALA A 165 -0.92 7.26 7.68
C ALA A 165 -2.16 7.84 8.35
N PHE A 166 -2.40 9.15 8.23
CA PHE A 166 -3.63 9.79 8.73
C PHE A 166 -4.88 9.21 8.07
N VAL A 167 -4.89 9.09 6.73
CA VAL A 167 -6.02 8.50 5.99
C VAL A 167 -6.25 7.06 6.44
N ASN A 168 -5.19 6.26 6.60
CA ASN A 168 -5.30 4.89 7.09
C ASN A 168 -5.90 4.80 8.51
N ILE A 169 -5.43 5.66 9.43
CA ILE A 169 -5.93 5.69 10.81
C ILE A 169 -7.40 6.11 10.85
N SER A 170 -7.77 7.16 10.12
CA SER A 170 -9.15 7.67 10.12
C SER A 170 -10.16 6.65 9.58
N HIS A 171 -9.74 5.80 8.65
CA HIS A 171 -10.56 4.71 8.10
C HIS A 171 -10.44 3.37 8.86
N GLY A 172 -9.54 3.24 9.83
CA GLY A 172 -9.28 1.93 10.46
C GLY A 172 -8.74 0.88 9.49
N HIS A 173 -8.17 1.34 8.36
CA HIS A 173 -7.85 0.50 7.23
C HIS A 173 -6.59 -0.35 7.44
N ASN A 174 -6.43 -1.39 6.66
CA ASN A 174 -5.35 -2.38 6.77
C ASN A 174 -4.06 -2.00 6.00
N GLY A 175 -3.91 -0.75 5.56
CA GLY A 175 -2.75 -0.28 4.81
C GLY A 175 -1.43 -0.41 5.55
N PHE A 176 -1.40 -0.22 6.87
CA PHE A 176 -0.20 -0.46 7.68
C PHE A 176 0.25 -1.92 7.63
N LEU A 177 -0.68 -2.88 7.70
CA LEU A 177 -0.37 -4.30 7.56
C LEU A 177 0.18 -4.60 6.17
N THR A 178 -0.46 -4.06 5.11
CA THR A 178 0.01 -4.20 3.73
C THR A 178 1.45 -3.70 3.57
N ALA A 179 1.74 -2.47 4.04
CA ALA A 179 3.07 -1.88 4.01
C ALA A 179 4.09 -2.72 4.79
N ALA A 180 3.70 -3.19 5.98
CA ALA A 180 4.56 -4.02 6.83
C ALA A 180 4.92 -5.34 6.16
N LEU A 181 3.95 -6.04 5.57
CA LEU A 181 4.17 -7.32 4.91
C LEU A 181 5.07 -7.18 3.68
N ILE A 182 4.73 -6.28 2.74
CA ILE A 182 5.52 -6.13 1.50
C ILE A 182 6.90 -5.55 1.78
N GLY A 183 7.01 -4.53 2.64
CA GLY A 183 8.28 -3.89 2.97
C GLY A 183 9.23 -4.81 3.71
N THR A 184 8.74 -5.57 4.71
CA THR A 184 9.53 -6.55 5.46
C THR A 184 9.96 -7.72 4.56
N ALA A 185 9.06 -8.23 3.72
CA ALA A 185 9.38 -9.29 2.78
C ALA A 185 10.54 -8.88 1.86
N LEU A 186 10.48 -7.67 1.29
CA LEU A 186 11.55 -7.16 0.44
C LEU A 186 12.85 -6.88 1.21
N ALA A 187 12.77 -6.37 2.44
CA ALA A 187 13.97 -6.16 3.26
C ALA A 187 14.68 -7.47 3.63
N LEU A 188 13.94 -8.59 3.70
CA LEU A 188 14.45 -9.92 4.06
C LEU A 188 14.70 -10.84 2.87
N LEU A 189 14.33 -10.44 1.64
CA LEU A 189 14.23 -11.31 0.47
C LEU A 189 15.49 -12.16 0.22
N ASP A 190 16.67 -11.55 0.34
CA ASP A 190 17.96 -12.21 0.09
C ASP A 190 18.53 -12.91 1.33
N ARG A 191 18.12 -12.50 2.54
CA ARG A 191 18.71 -12.99 3.80
C ARG A 191 17.91 -14.09 4.45
N ARG A 192 16.59 -13.97 4.37
CA ARG A 192 15.62 -14.87 4.99
C ARG A 192 14.54 -15.23 3.98
N PRO A 193 14.89 -15.96 2.89
CA PRO A 193 13.96 -16.17 1.76
C PRO A 193 12.67 -16.90 2.17
N ILE A 194 12.73 -17.83 3.12
CA ILE A 194 11.53 -18.52 3.63
C ILE A 194 10.61 -17.53 4.34
N VAL A 195 11.17 -16.71 5.25
CA VAL A 195 10.37 -15.69 5.97
C VAL A 195 9.77 -14.68 5.00
N ALA A 196 10.56 -14.23 4.01
CA ALA A 196 10.05 -13.34 2.96
C ALA A 196 8.89 -13.98 2.18
N GLY A 197 8.98 -15.27 1.86
CA GLY A 197 7.90 -16.03 1.22
C GLY A 197 6.65 -16.13 2.10
N VAL A 198 6.79 -16.41 3.39
CA VAL A 198 5.66 -16.43 4.34
C VAL A 198 4.96 -15.06 4.35
N LEU A 199 5.71 -13.96 4.46
CA LEU A 199 5.14 -12.61 4.47
C LEU A 199 4.42 -12.26 3.16
N ILE A 200 4.95 -12.71 2.01
CA ILE A 200 4.30 -12.58 0.70
C ILE A 200 3.03 -13.43 0.66
N GLY A 201 3.06 -14.65 1.19
CA GLY A 201 1.87 -15.49 1.28
C GLY A 201 0.79 -14.86 2.15
N LEU A 202 1.15 -14.26 3.29
CA LEU A 202 0.23 -13.52 4.14
C LEU A 202 -0.37 -12.29 3.44
N LEU A 203 0.35 -11.65 2.51
CA LEU A 203 -0.16 -10.52 1.72
C LEU A 203 -1.33 -10.91 0.80
N SER A 204 -1.59 -12.20 0.59
CA SER A 204 -2.69 -12.69 -0.25
C SER A 204 -4.10 -12.32 0.27
N TYR A 205 -4.22 -11.74 1.49
CA TYR A 205 -5.48 -11.12 1.92
C TYR A 205 -5.86 -9.89 1.07
N LYS A 206 -4.88 -9.30 0.33
CA LYS A 206 -5.04 -8.30 -0.72
C LYS A 206 -4.37 -8.80 -2.01
N PRO A 207 -4.94 -9.77 -2.70
CA PRO A 207 -4.28 -10.44 -3.82
C PRO A 207 -3.91 -9.49 -4.95
N GLN A 208 -4.64 -8.38 -5.10
CA GLN A 208 -4.38 -7.36 -6.13
C GLN A 208 -2.98 -6.73 -6.03
N PHE A 209 -2.38 -6.64 -4.85
CA PHE A 209 -1.01 -6.13 -4.67
C PHE A 209 0.05 -7.21 -4.87
N GLY A 210 -0.36 -8.48 -4.89
CA GLY A 210 0.53 -9.61 -5.10
C GLY A 210 0.81 -9.95 -6.56
N VAL A 211 0.10 -9.40 -7.53
CA VAL A 211 0.15 -9.82 -8.94
C VAL A 211 1.55 -9.73 -9.58
N MET A 212 2.31 -8.68 -9.27
CA MET A 212 3.65 -8.48 -9.83
C MET A 212 4.74 -9.31 -9.12
N ILE A 213 4.49 -9.77 -7.89
CA ILE A 213 5.51 -10.44 -7.07
C ILE A 213 5.88 -11.81 -7.64
N PRO A 214 4.96 -12.74 -7.95
CA PRO A 214 5.28 -14.04 -8.54
C PRO A 214 6.07 -13.92 -9.84
N LEU A 215 5.71 -12.96 -10.70
CA LEU A 215 6.41 -12.70 -11.95
C LEU A 215 7.90 -12.40 -11.70
N VAL A 216 8.19 -11.51 -10.76
CA VAL A 216 9.57 -11.14 -10.41
C VAL A 216 10.33 -12.30 -9.80
N LEU A 217 9.69 -13.07 -8.91
CA LEU A 217 10.30 -14.23 -8.25
C LEU A 217 10.68 -15.31 -9.27
N ILE A 218 9.80 -15.61 -10.23
CA ILE A 218 10.04 -16.55 -11.32
C ILE A 218 11.14 -16.04 -12.25
N ALA A 219 11.06 -14.79 -12.69
CA ALA A 219 12.03 -14.18 -13.61
C ALA A 219 13.46 -14.10 -13.04
N THR A 220 13.60 -14.15 -11.71
CA THR A 220 14.88 -14.09 -10.99
C THR A 220 15.26 -15.39 -10.29
N TRP A 221 14.54 -16.50 -10.56
CA TRP A 221 14.82 -17.85 -10.03
C TRP A 221 14.79 -17.91 -8.50
N ARG A 222 13.93 -17.11 -7.84
CA ARG A 222 13.81 -17.06 -6.37
C ARG A 222 12.84 -18.13 -5.86
N TRP A 223 13.07 -19.36 -6.22
CA TRP A 223 12.16 -20.48 -5.95
C TRP A 223 11.87 -20.71 -4.48
N ARG A 224 12.87 -20.51 -3.58
CA ARG A 224 12.65 -20.66 -2.14
C ARG A 224 11.58 -19.69 -1.61
N VAL A 225 11.58 -18.45 -2.10
CA VAL A 225 10.59 -17.44 -1.74
C VAL A 225 9.23 -17.80 -2.35
N PHE A 226 9.22 -18.13 -3.64
CA PHE A 226 8.01 -18.50 -4.37
C PHE A 226 7.29 -19.69 -3.74
N VAL A 227 8.01 -20.79 -3.50
CA VAL A 227 7.44 -22.02 -2.89
C VAL A 227 6.95 -21.75 -1.47
N SER A 228 7.73 -21.00 -0.67
CA SER A 228 7.30 -20.64 0.69
C SER A 228 6.02 -19.78 0.67
N ALA A 229 5.90 -18.83 -0.26
CA ALA A 229 4.67 -18.04 -0.42
C ALA A 229 3.48 -18.93 -0.83
N ALA A 230 3.67 -19.81 -1.81
CA ALA A 230 2.63 -20.74 -2.27
C ALA A 230 2.17 -21.69 -1.15
N LEU A 231 3.11 -22.26 -0.40
CA LEU A 231 2.79 -23.11 0.75
C LEU A 231 2.06 -22.35 1.86
N THR A 232 2.40 -21.08 2.09
CA THR A 232 1.69 -20.25 3.06
C THR A 232 0.25 -19.99 2.63
N VAL A 233 0.02 -19.65 1.35
CA VAL A 233 -1.34 -19.47 0.81
C VAL A 233 -2.15 -20.77 0.93
N LEU A 234 -1.54 -21.90 0.57
CA LEU A 234 -2.18 -23.22 0.71
C LEU A 234 -2.52 -23.54 2.18
N ALA A 235 -1.58 -23.30 3.09
CA ALA A 235 -1.80 -23.52 4.51
C ALA A 235 -2.93 -22.64 5.06
N LEU A 236 -2.98 -21.35 4.66
CA LEU A 236 -4.08 -20.45 5.01
C LEU A 236 -5.41 -20.94 4.45
N ALA A 237 -5.44 -21.40 3.19
CA ALA A 237 -6.66 -21.92 2.58
C ALA A 237 -7.18 -23.17 3.32
N LEU A 238 -6.28 -24.12 3.63
CA LEU A 238 -6.64 -25.32 4.39
C LEU A 238 -7.10 -24.99 5.82
N ALA A 239 -6.37 -24.10 6.51
CA ALA A 239 -6.73 -23.68 7.86
C ALA A 239 -8.10 -22.98 7.87
N THR A 240 -8.38 -22.14 6.89
CA THR A 240 -9.67 -21.45 6.75
C THR A 240 -10.80 -22.44 6.49
N THR A 241 -10.59 -23.40 5.59
CA THR A 241 -11.57 -24.46 5.32
C THR A 241 -11.87 -25.29 6.58
N PHE A 242 -10.83 -25.60 7.35
CA PHE A 242 -10.97 -26.36 8.59
C PHE A 242 -11.69 -25.55 9.69
N ALA A 243 -11.38 -24.26 9.83
CA ALA A 243 -11.93 -23.44 10.90
C ALA A 243 -13.35 -22.91 10.60
N PHE A 244 -13.64 -22.53 9.36
CA PHE A 244 -14.88 -21.84 8.98
C PHE A 244 -15.72 -22.61 7.96
N GLY A 245 -15.31 -23.82 7.56
CA GLY A 245 -16.01 -24.64 6.58
C GLY A 245 -15.71 -24.28 5.12
N PHE A 246 -16.10 -25.18 4.20
CA PHE A 246 -15.91 -24.97 2.76
C PHE A 246 -16.86 -23.90 2.20
N GLU A 247 -18.03 -23.74 2.80
CA GLU A 247 -19.06 -22.77 2.35
C GLU A 247 -18.53 -21.31 2.35
N VAL A 248 -17.57 -20.98 3.22
CA VAL A 248 -16.99 -19.64 3.25
C VAL A 248 -16.23 -19.31 1.94
N TRP A 249 -15.61 -20.29 1.31
CA TRP A 249 -14.95 -20.12 0.01
C TRP A 249 -15.94 -20.00 -1.12
N ARG A 250 -17.02 -20.80 -1.08
CA ARG A 250 -18.10 -20.70 -2.06
C ARG A 250 -18.73 -19.31 -2.02
N ALA A 251 -19.10 -18.83 -0.83
CA ALA A 251 -19.66 -17.50 -0.65
C ALA A 251 -18.70 -16.39 -1.12
N PHE A 252 -17.40 -16.53 -0.84
CA PHE A 252 -16.38 -15.59 -1.34
C PHE A 252 -16.35 -15.51 -2.86
N PHE A 253 -16.29 -16.65 -3.56
CA PHE A 253 -16.25 -16.66 -5.02
C PHE A 253 -17.56 -16.16 -5.65
N GLU A 254 -18.71 -16.43 -5.02
CA GLU A 254 -20.01 -15.94 -5.44
C GLU A 254 -20.15 -14.41 -5.25
N ALA A 255 -19.49 -13.84 -4.23
CA ALA A 255 -19.48 -12.38 -3.94
C ALA A 255 -18.50 -11.58 -4.84
N MET A 256 -17.47 -12.21 -5.42
CA MET A 256 -16.46 -11.51 -6.22
C MET A 256 -17.06 -10.68 -7.39
N PRO A 257 -18.02 -11.20 -8.20
CA PRO A 257 -18.64 -10.43 -9.27
C PRO A 257 -19.39 -9.20 -8.79
N PHE A 258 -20.02 -9.25 -7.59
CA PHE A 258 -20.67 -8.10 -6.99
C PHE A 258 -19.65 -6.99 -6.68
N THR A 259 -18.55 -7.33 -6.02
CA THR A 259 -17.48 -6.37 -5.71
C THR A 259 -16.91 -5.75 -6.98
N GLN A 260 -16.61 -6.55 -7.99
CA GLN A 260 -16.10 -6.05 -9.28
C GLN A 260 -17.09 -5.10 -9.94
N LYS A 261 -18.35 -5.50 -10.06
CA LYS A 261 -19.39 -4.73 -10.76
C LYS A 261 -19.76 -3.46 -10.02
N VAL A 262 -20.10 -3.56 -8.72
CA VAL A 262 -20.64 -2.43 -7.95
C VAL A 262 -19.53 -1.47 -7.57
N VAL A 263 -18.43 -1.96 -6.99
CA VAL A 263 -17.39 -1.08 -6.46
C VAL A 263 -16.53 -0.49 -7.58
N LEU A 264 -16.05 -1.33 -8.50
CA LEU A 264 -15.08 -0.91 -9.52
C LEU A 264 -15.77 -0.38 -10.78
N GLU A 265 -16.63 -1.19 -11.44
CA GLU A 265 -17.15 -0.85 -12.77
C GLU A 265 -18.22 0.25 -12.73
N GLN A 266 -19.08 0.25 -11.69
CA GLN A 266 -20.11 1.26 -11.48
C GLN A 266 -19.61 2.43 -10.62
N GLY A 267 -18.46 2.29 -9.95
CA GLY A 267 -17.91 3.34 -9.09
C GLY A 267 -18.73 3.58 -7.84
N GLY A 268 -19.30 2.53 -7.24
CA GLY A 268 -20.17 2.64 -6.05
C GLY A 268 -19.51 3.31 -4.86
N THR A 269 -18.19 3.21 -4.72
CA THR A 269 -17.41 3.96 -3.71
C THR A 269 -17.00 5.37 -4.16
N GLY A 270 -17.27 5.75 -5.41
CA GLY A 270 -16.78 6.97 -6.06
C GLY A 270 -15.40 6.78 -6.70
N TRP A 271 -15.32 6.93 -8.03
CA TRP A 271 -14.04 6.76 -8.76
C TRP A 271 -12.94 7.74 -8.31
N HIS A 272 -13.28 8.91 -7.78
CA HIS A 272 -12.31 9.88 -7.24
C HIS A 272 -11.48 9.33 -6.06
N LYS A 273 -12.01 8.32 -5.35
CA LYS A 273 -11.29 7.61 -4.29
C LYS A 273 -10.36 6.53 -4.84
N ILE A 274 -10.66 5.98 -6.02
CA ILE A 274 -9.90 4.92 -6.67
C ILE A 274 -8.76 5.55 -7.48
N GLN A 275 -7.54 5.35 -7.02
CA GLN A 275 -6.32 5.94 -7.58
C GLN A 275 -5.64 4.97 -8.56
N SER A 276 -6.37 4.61 -9.63
CA SER A 276 -5.94 3.69 -10.67
C SER A 276 -6.13 4.27 -12.07
N VAL A 277 -5.44 3.70 -13.06
CA VAL A 277 -5.61 4.07 -14.47
C VAL A 277 -7.03 3.73 -14.93
N PHE A 278 -7.58 2.61 -14.46
CA PHE A 278 -8.97 2.24 -14.73
C PHE A 278 -9.95 3.34 -14.31
N ALA A 279 -9.87 3.78 -13.04
CA ALA A 279 -10.74 4.83 -12.52
C ALA A 279 -10.54 6.16 -13.25
N TRP A 280 -9.31 6.48 -13.64
CA TRP A 280 -9.02 7.68 -14.44
C TRP A 280 -9.78 7.69 -15.77
N VAL A 281 -9.71 6.58 -16.52
CA VAL A 281 -10.46 6.43 -17.78
C VAL A 281 -11.97 6.53 -17.53
N ARG A 282 -12.47 5.92 -16.45
CA ARG A 282 -13.90 5.98 -16.08
C ARG A 282 -14.35 7.40 -15.74
N MET A 283 -13.55 8.14 -14.99
CA MET A 283 -13.86 9.55 -14.67
C MET A 283 -13.93 10.44 -15.92
N TRP A 284 -13.15 10.13 -16.95
CA TRP A 284 -13.21 10.84 -18.23
C TRP A 284 -14.30 10.36 -19.18
N GLY A 285 -15.22 9.50 -18.70
CA GLY A 285 -16.36 8.98 -19.47
C GLY A 285 -16.05 7.78 -20.35
N GLY A 286 -14.83 7.21 -20.25
CA GLY A 286 -14.47 6.00 -20.98
C GLY A 286 -15.29 4.79 -20.52
N GLY A 287 -15.63 3.90 -21.47
CA GLY A 287 -16.36 2.65 -21.18
C GLY A 287 -15.51 1.67 -20.36
N VAL A 288 -16.18 0.68 -19.73
CA VAL A 288 -15.52 -0.36 -18.89
C VAL A 288 -14.45 -1.13 -19.67
N GLN A 289 -14.75 -1.54 -20.92
CA GLN A 289 -13.81 -2.27 -21.75
C GLN A 289 -12.55 -1.46 -22.07
N LEU A 290 -12.70 -0.17 -22.41
CA LEU A 290 -11.58 0.73 -22.66
C LEU A 290 -10.73 0.90 -21.39
N ALA A 291 -11.37 1.06 -20.24
CA ALA A 291 -10.68 1.20 -18.97
C ALA A 291 -9.85 -0.04 -18.62
N TYR A 292 -10.39 -1.25 -18.81
CA TYR A 292 -9.64 -2.48 -18.63
C TYR A 292 -8.52 -2.65 -19.67
N ALA A 293 -8.75 -2.28 -20.93
CA ALA A 293 -7.73 -2.37 -21.97
C ALA A 293 -6.51 -1.48 -21.66
N ILE A 294 -6.74 -0.23 -21.25
CA ILE A 294 -5.67 0.71 -20.91
C ILE A 294 -4.97 0.27 -19.62
N GLN A 295 -5.72 -0.12 -18.58
CA GLN A 295 -5.15 -0.65 -17.33
C GLN A 295 -4.30 -1.89 -17.61
N GLY A 296 -4.76 -2.82 -18.46
CA GLY A 296 -4.03 -4.02 -18.88
C GLY A 296 -2.73 -3.68 -19.63
N ALA A 297 -2.78 -2.71 -20.54
CA ALA A 297 -1.59 -2.24 -21.25
C ALA A 297 -0.53 -1.65 -20.30
N VAL A 298 -0.96 -0.85 -19.33
CA VAL A 298 -0.08 -0.34 -18.27
C VAL A 298 0.49 -1.49 -17.43
N MET A 299 -0.32 -2.45 -17.02
CA MET A 299 0.11 -3.62 -16.25
C MET A 299 1.18 -4.43 -17.01
N VAL A 300 0.99 -4.70 -18.30
CA VAL A 300 1.97 -5.42 -19.13
C VAL A 300 3.28 -4.63 -19.27
N THR A 301 3.19 -3.31 -19.46
CA THR A 301 4.36 -2.44 -19.56
C THR A 301 5.16 -2.43 -18.25
N LEU A 302 4.47 -2.32 -17.11
CA LEU A 302 5.10 -2.39 -15.78
C LEU A 302 5.75 -3.77 -15.55
N ALA A 303 5.08 -4.85 -15.94
CA ALA A 303 5.60 -6.21 -15.83
C ALA A 303 6.89 -6.40 -16.63
N ALA A 304 6.91 -5.97 -17.89
CA ALA A 304 8.09 -6.05 -18.75
C ALA A 304 9.26 -5.21 -18.17
N ALA A 305 8.99 -3.98 -17.71
CA ALA A 305 9.98 -3.12 -17.10
C ALA A 305 10.53 -3.71 -15.78
N LEU A 306 9.68 -4.32 -14.96
CA LEU A 306 10.10 -5.00 -13.74
C LEU A 306 11.00 -6.22 -14.02
N VAL A 307 10.63 -7.05 -14.99
CA VAL A 307 11.45 -8.22 -15.37
C VAL A 307 12.82 -7.76 -15.82
N TRP A 308 12.88 -6.74 -16.71
CA TRP A 308 14.16 -6.14 -17.13
C TRP A 308 14.95 -5.61 -15.93
N LEU A 309 14.31 -4.81 -15.06
CA LEU A 309 14.97 -4.20 -13.91
C LEU A 309 15.53 -5.24 -12.94
N TRP A 310 14.72 -6.27 -12.59
CA TRP A 310 15.12 -7.28 -11.63
C TRP A 310 16.22 -8.20 -12.15
N ARG A 311 16.32 -8.40 -13.45
CA ARG A 311 17.43 -9.10 -14.10
C ARG A 311 18.67 -8.24 -14.36
N SER A 312 18.54 -6.90 -14.27
CA SER A 312 19.64 -5.96 -14.46
C SER A 312 20.63 -5.97 -13.27
N ARG A 313 21.75 -5.27 -13.43
CA ARG A 313 22.77 -5.02 -12.37
C ARG A 313 22.43 -3.80 -11.49
N ALA A 314 21.24 -3.21 -11.59
CA ALA A 314 20.81 -2.07 -10.80
C ALA A 314 20.81 -2.38 -9.29
N ALA A 315 20.85 -1.33 -8.47
CA ALA A 315 20.82 -1.46 -7.01
C ALA A 315 19.53 -2.11 -6.52
N TYR A 316 19.63 -2.93 -5.49
CA TYR A 316 18.47 -3.65 -4.92
C TYR A 316 17.36 -2.70 -4.46
N SER A 317 17.71 -1.55 -3.84
CA SER A 317 16.75 -0.54 -3.41
C SER A 317 15.86 -0.02 -4.53
N LEU A 318 16.41 0.16 -5.74
CA LEU A 318 15.64 0.55 -6.93
C LEU A 318 14.68 -0.57 -7.36
N LYS A 319 15.14 -1.83 -7.34
CA LYS A 319 14.32 -3.01 -7.65
C LYS A 319 13.14 -3.16 -6.68
N ALA A 320 13.41 -3.05 -5.37
CA ALA A 320 12.40 -3.17 -4.34
C ALA A 320 11.36 -2.04 -4.43
N ALA A 321 11.80 -0.80 -4.58
CA ALA A 321 10.92 0.35 -4.73
C ALA A 321 10.05 0.26 -5.99
N ALA A 322 10.63 -0.13 -7.13
CA ALA A 322 9.89 -0.31 -8.38
C ALA A 322 8.80 -1.38 -8.26
N LEU A 323 9.09 -2.50 -7.59
CA LEU A 323 8.11 -3.56 -7.40
C LEU A 323 6.91 -3.08 -6.59
N ILE A 324 7.13 -2.33 -5.50
CA ILE A 324 6.06 -1.78 -4.68
C ILE A 324 5.19 -0.80 -5.49
N VAL A 325 5.81 0.16 -6.17
CA VAL A 325 5.10 1.16 -6.98
C VAL A 325 4.32 0.49 -8.10
N ALA A 326 4.92 -0.47 -8.80
CA ALA A 326 4.27 -1.21 -9.87
C ALA A 326 3.13 -2.11 -9.36
N SER A 327 3.24 -2.70 -8.16
CA SER A 327 2.17 -3.50 -7.56
C SER A 327 0.91 -2.67 -7.31
N ILE A 328 1.05 -1.41 -6.91
CA ILE A 328 -0.10 -0.50 -6.70
C ILE A 328 -0.65 0.01 -8.04
N LEU A 329 0.22 0.36 -9.00
CA LEU A 329 -0.19 0.84 -10.33
C LEU A 329 -0.85 -0.24 -11.18
N ALA A 330 -0.49 -1.52 -10.98
CA ALA A 330 -0.96 -2.63 -11.79
C ALA A 330 -2.42 -3.00 -11.52
N THR A 331 -2.93 -2.70 -10.33
CA THR A 331 -4.29 -3.02 -9.95
C THR A 331 -5.28 -1.94 -10.41
N PRO A 332 -6.46 -2.32 -10.94
CA PRO A 332 -7.54 -1.37 -11.20
C PRO A 332 -8.21 -0.89 -9.90
N TYR A 333 -8.00 -1.59 -8.78
CA TYR A 333 -8.62 -1.36 -7.49
C TYR A 333 -7.56 -1.02 -6.44
N SER A 334 -7.22 0.27 -6.35
CA SER A 334 -6.35 0.85 -5.32
C SER A 334 -6.99 2.16 -4.87
N LEU A 335 -7.23 2.29 -3.58
CA LEU A 335 -7.81 3.49 -3.01
C LEU A 335 -6.72 4.37 -2.37
N ASP A 336 -7.08 5.60 -2.01
CA ASP A 336 -6.16 6.58 -1.45
C ASP A 336 -5.52 6.16 -0.12
N TYR A 337 -6.20 5.38 0.70
CA TYR A 337 -5.63 4.81 1.94
C TYR A 337 -4.57 3.71 1.68
N ASP A 338 -4.58 3.08 0.50
CA ASP A 338 -3.55 2.09 0.13
C ASP A 338 -2.17 2.74 -0.10
N PHE A 339 -2.10 4.06 -0.22
CA PHE A 339 -0.84 4.78 -0.37
C PHE A 339 0.13 4.64 0.81
N VAL A 340 -0.33 4.17 1.97
CA VAL A 340 0.57 3.75 3.05
C VAL A 340 1.56 2.68 2.56
N ALA A 341 1.15 1.81 1.64
CA ALA A 341 2.02 0.79 1.05
C ALA A 341 3.18 1.38 0.20
N LEU A 342 3.15 2.68 -0.14
CA LEU A 342 4.27 3.38 -0.78
C LEU A 342 5.40 3.74 0.21
N ALA A 343 5.15 3.74 1.51
CA ALA A 343 6.16 4.13 2.50
C ALA A 343 7.47 3.33 2.41
N PRO A 344 7.47 1.99 2.28
CA PRO A 344 8.70 1.25 2.09
C PRO A 344 9.39 1.59 0.75
N ALA A 345 8.66 1.92 -0.32
CA ALA A 345 9.28 2.37 -1.58
C ALA A 345 9.99 3.72 -1.39
N ILE A 346 9.34 4.67 -0.72
CA ILE A 346 9.95 5.98 -0.36
C ILE A 346 11.20 5.74 0.49
N ALA A 347 11.16 4.84 1.47
CA ALA A 347 12.30 4.53 2.33
C ALA A 347 13.48 3.94 1.56
N PHE A 348 13.24 2.97 0.64
CA PHE A 348 14.27 2.40 -0.22
C PHE A 348 14.90 3.43 -1.13
N LEU A 349 14.10 4.30 -1.78
CA LEU A 349 14.59 5.33 -2.71
C LEU A 349 15.36 6.43 -1.97
N ALA A 350 14.84 6.89 -0.84
CA ALA A 350 15.51 7.91 -0.07
C ALA A 350 16.84 7.41 0.54
N ALA A 351 16.88 6.17 1.04
CA ALA A 351 18.12 5.55 1.48
C ALA A 351 19.13 5.40 0.33
N HIS A 352 18.67 5.03 -0.87
CA HIS A 352 19.51 4.98 -2.08
C HIS A 352 20.09 6.35 -2.44
N GLY A 353 19.24 7.39 -2.47
CA GLY A 353 19.65 8.77 -2.77
C GLY A 353 20.59 9.35 -1.72
N LEU A 354 20.40 9.04 -0.43
CA LEU A 354 21.30 9.45 0.65
C LEU A 354 22.68 8.79 0.53
N ALA A 355 22.74 7.53 0.09
CA ALA A 355 23.99 6.79 -0.04
C ALA A 355 24.77 7.10 -1.33
N ARG A 356 24.09 7.47 -2.43
CA ARG A 356 24.68 7.60 -3.77
C ARG A 356 24.49 8.96 -4.44
N GLY A 357 23.89 9.91 -3.72
CA GLY A 357 23.41 11.17 -4.27
C GLY A 357 22.07 11.02 -4.99
N PHE A 358 21.30 12.08 -4.98
CA PHE A 358 20.02 12.17 -5.70
C PHE A 358 20.25 12.64 -7.14
N ALA A 359 19.61 11.97 -8.08
CA ALA A 359 19.54 12.44 -9.46
C ALA A 359 18.50 13.57 -9.61
N PRO A 360 18.55 14.33 -10.72
CA PRO A 360 17.55 15.35 -11.00
C PRO A 360 16.12 14.83 -10.88
N TRP A 361 15.24 15.60 -10.25
CA TRP A 361 13.83 15.30 -9.96
C TRP A 361 13.56 14.30 -8.83
N GLU A 362 14.52 13.47 -8.39
CA GLU A 362 14.27 12.42 -7.42
C GLU A 362 13.75 12.95 -6.06
N LYS A 363 14.37 14.03 -5.51
CA LYS A 363 13.91 14.61 -4.24
C LYS A 363 12.49 15.19 -4.36
N THR A 364 12.22 15.89 -5.46
CA THR A 364 10.89 16.48 -5.71
C THR A 364 9.83 15.41 -5.93
N ALA A 365 10.15 14.34 -6.67
CA ALA A 365 9.24 13.21 -6.85
C ALA A 365 8.95 12.46 -5.55
N LEU A 366 9.95 12.28 -4.68
CA LEU A 366 9.74 11.69 -3.35
C LEU A 366 8.88 12.59 -2.45
N ALA A 367 9.10 13.91 -2.47
CA ALA A 367 8.26 14.85 -1.73
C ALA A 367 6.82 14.85 -2.26
N LEU A 368 6.63 14.80 -3.58
CA LEU A 368 5.31 14.68 -4.21
C LEU A 368 4.63 13.37 -3.77
N LEU A 369 5.32 12.24 -3.85
CA LEU A 369 4.76 10.93 -3.48
C LEU A 369 4.36 10.86 -2.00
N TRP A 370 5.11 11.56 -1.12
CA TRP A 370 4.81 11.63 0.30
C TRP A 370 3.62 12.56 0.60
N LEU A 371 3.51 13.72 -0.09
CA LEU A 371 2.46 14.72 0.13
C LEU A 371 1.15 14.40 -0.61
N MET A 372 1.23 13.69 -1.75
CA MET A 372 0.12 13.44 -2.66
C MET A 372 -1.14 12.90 -1.96
N PRO A 373 -1.07 11.98 -0.98
CA PRO A 373 -2.28 11.45 -0.33
C PRO A 373 -3.13 12.53 0.38
N LEU A 374 -2.52 13.67 0.74
CA LEU A 374 -3.24 14.79 1.36
C LEU A 374 -4.31 15.39 0.44
N VAL A 375 -4.05 15.44 -0.86
CA VAL A 375 -4.87 16.15 -1.83
C VAL A 375 -5.45 15.24 -2.93
N ALA A 376 -5.01 13.99 -3.02
CA ALA A 376 -5.33 13.11 -4.15
C ALA A 376 -6.83 12.92 -4.37
N ARG A 377 -7.61 12.68 -3.31
CA ARG A 377 -9.06 12.47 -3.36
C ARG A 377 -9.78 13.76 -3.80
N GLY A 378 -9.54 14.88 -3.11
CA GLY A 378 -10.20 16.15 -3.42
C GLY A 378 -9.83 16.68 -4.79
N LEU A 379 -8.58 16.48 -5.22
CA LEU A 379 -8.14 16.89 -6.55
C LEU A 379 -8.81 16.04 -7.64
N ALA A 380 -8.91 14.73 -7.43
CA ALA A 380 -9.59 13.82 -8.36
C ALA A 380 -11.08 14.15 -8.48
N GLU A 381 -11.74 14.53 -7.38
CA GLU A 381 -13.15 14.93 -7.39
C GLU A 381 -13.39 16.21 -8.21
N GLN A 382 -12.49 17.18 -8.13
CA GLN A 382 -12.64 18.48 -8.80
C GLN A 382 -12.10 18.48 -10.23
N THR A 383 -11.00 17.78 -10.51
CA THR A 383 -10.28 17.85 -11.79
C THR A 383 -10.41 16.59 -12.63
N LEU A 384 -10.99 15.51 -12.10
CA LEU A 384 -11.07 14.19 -12.72
C LEU A 384 -9.67 13.58 -13.00
N ILE A 385 -8.65 14.02 -12.24
CA ILE A 385 -7.27 13.51 -12.34
C ILE A 385 -6.89 12.83 -11.03
N PRO A 386 -6.77 11.51 -10.97
CA PRO A 386 -6.30 10.79 -9.79
C PRO A 386 -4.78 10.99 -9.64
N LEU A 387 -4.38 12.01 -8.89
CA LEU A 387 -2.99 12.46 -8.77
C LEU A 387 -2.02 11.35 -8.35
N GLY A 388 -2.51 10.32 -7.69
CA GLY A 388 -1.73 9.13 -7.34
C GLY A 388 -1.11 8.45 -8.56
N VAL A 389 -1.87 8.31 -9.64
CA VAL A 389 -1.41 7.63 -10.86
C VAL A 389 -0.23 8.35 -11.52
N PRO A 390 -0.32 9.64 -11.91
CA PRO A 390 0.80 10.33 -12.53
C PRO A 390 2.00 10.46 -11.59
N SER A 391 1.78 10.60 -10.26
CA SER A 391 2.87 10.66 -9.29
C SER A 391 3.65 9.34 -9.20
N MET A 392 2.96 8.21 -9.14
CA MET A 392 3.56 6.88 -9.14
C MET A 392 4.26 6.55 -10.46
N LEU A 393 3.64 6.92 -11.60
CA LEU A 393 4.26 6.76 -12.93
C LEU A 393 5.55 7.57 -13.04
N LEU A 394 5.55 8.81 -12.60
CA LEU A 394 6.75 9.66 -12.57
C LEU A 394 7.88 8.99 -11.77
N VAL A 395 7.58 8.54 -10.55
CA VAL A 395 8.56 7.86 -9.69
C VAL A 395 9.05 6.58 -10.36
N PHE A 396 8.16 5.77 -10.93
CA PHE A 396 8.55 4.55 -11.62
C PHE A 396 9.49 4.81 -12.80
N VAL A 397 9.19 5.81 -13.64
CA VAL A 397 10.04 6.22 -14.77
C VAL A 397 11.41 6.71 -14.28
N LEU A 398 11.46 7.50 -13.19
CA LEU A 398 12.74 7.95 -12.62
C LEU A 398 13.58 6.76 -12.10
N ILE A 399 12.94 5.76 -11.47
CA ILE A 399 13.62 4.53 -11.04
C ILE A 399 14.23 3.78 -12.24
N ILE A 400 13.44 3.58 -13.30
CA ILE A 400 13.92 2.88 -14.51
C ILE A 400 15.08 3.64 -15.16
N LYS A 401 14.96 4.96 -15.29
CA LYS A 401 16.02 5.82 -15.82
C LYS A 401 17.30 5.72 -14.98
N ARG A 402 17.19 5.81 -13.66
CA ARG A 402 18.32 5.67 -12.72
C ARG A 402 18.97 4.30 -12.84
N ALA A 403 18.19 3.25 -12.90
CA ALA A 403 18.66 1.87 -13.03
C ALA A 403 19.41 1.64 -14.35
N ALA A 404 18.93 2.20 -15.46
CA ALA A 404 19.60 2.14 -16.75
C ALA A 404 20.98 2.84 -16.73
N GLN A 405 21.05 4.03 -16.13
CA GLN A 405 22.30 4.77 -15.96
C GLN A 405 23.32 3.99 -15.11
N GLU A 406 22.90 3.44 -13.97
CA GLU A 406 23.78 2.66 -13.09
C GLU A 406 24.26 1.35 -13.75
N SER A 407 23.41 0.70 -14.54
CA SER A 407 23.76 -0.53 -15.24
C SER A 407 24.76 -0.26 -16.39
N GLY A 408 24.58 0.82 -17.13
CA GLY A 408 25.49 1.25 -18.19
C GLY A 408 26.88 1.66 -17.65
N ALA A 409 26.92 2.44 -16.57
CA ALA A 409 28.17 2.84 -15.93
C ALA A 409 29.00 1.63 -15.43
N ARG A 410 28.34 0.62 -14.86
CA ARG A 410 29.00 -0.62 -14.41
C ARG A 410 29.52 -1.47 -15.59
N ALA A 411 28.79 -1.52 -16.70
CA ALA A 411 29.23 -2.22 -17.89
C ALA A 411 30.48 -1.57 -18.48
N ALA A 412 30.51 -0.24 -18.56
CA ALA A 412 31.68 0.52 -19.02
C ALA A 412 32.91 0.32 -18.12
N ALA A 413 32.72 0.34 -16.79
CA ALA A 413 33.80 0.11 -15.83
C ALA A 413 34.41 -1.32 -15.91
N SER A 414 33.62 -2.32 -16.27
CA SER A 414 34.06 -3.71 -16.40
C SER A 414 34.77 -3.99 -17.74
N SER A 415 34.63 -3.10 -18.72
CA SER A 415 35.26 -3.22 -20.04
C SER A 415 36.58 -2.45 -20.15
N THR A 416 36.98 -1.66 -19.14
CA THR A 416 38.28 -0.97 -19.12
C THR A 416 39.36 -1.98 -18.71
N PRO A 417 40.39 -2.25 -19.56
CA PRO A 417 41.47 -3.15 -19.20
C PRO A 417 42.21 -2.62 -17.96
N GLN A 418 42.45 -3.48 -16.96
CA GLN A 418 43.36 -3.12 -15.87
C GLN A 418 44.76 -2.94 -16.48
N PRO A 419 45.48 -1.86 -16.14
CA PRO A 419 46.88 -1.76 -16.55
C PRO A 419 47.63 -2.94 -15.93
N ILE A 420 48.31 -3.70 -16.79
CA ILE A 420 49.24 -4.77 -16.39
C ILE A 420 50.40 -4.06 -15.72
N VAL A 421 50.51 -4.17 -14.38
CA VAL A 421 51.65 -3.71 -13.60
C VAL A 421 52.66 -4.84 -13.49
#